data_f2be345cd82105e470916ba06cf0ddcf
#
_entry.id   f2be345cd82105e470916ba06cf0ddcf
#
_cell.length_a   1.000
_cell.length_b   1.000
_cell.length_c   1.000
_cell.angle_alpha   90.00
_cell.angle_beta   90.00
_cell.angle_gamma   90.00
#
_symmetry.space_group_name_H-M   'P 1'
#
loop_
_entity.id
_entity.type
_entity.pdbx_description
1 polymer ?
#
loop_
_entity_poly.entity_id
_entity_poly.type
_entity_poly.pdbx_seq_one_letter_code
_entity_poly.pdbx_strand_id
1 'polypeptide(L)'
;ERGFSMVFQNYALFPHMTVRNNVGFGLRMQGVPAAQAGPRIDKAMAMVRLSDQQDKLPGQLSGGQQQRVAIARAIVTEPTLVLMDEPLSNLDAKLRQEMRQEIRRIHLQSGATTVYVTHDQEEALSLADRIVVMRDGRVQQVGTPGELFDAPIDLGVADFMGFRNRLPGRILARNGAAVTIGVRADTASPSDPHCGELTGRPRQDSLGDKVVIAVRPYDLTVQASGRPGLGVTVELTEYLGRGYQALGRTSDGQSVHFACDRLLSPGEQLVLAADPARALVYPA
;
A
#
# COMPACT_ATOMS: atom_id res chain seq x y z
N GLU A 1 -14.14 8.32 31.17
CA GLU A 1 -14.65 7.90 29.87
C GLU A 1 -13.51 7.90 28.86
N ARG A 2 -13.36 6.77 28.11
CA ARG A 2 -12.32 6.68 27.07
C ARG A 2 -12.93 7.34 25.82
N GLY A 3 -12.48 8.53 25.43
CA GLY A 3 -12.95 9.29 24.28
C GLY A 3 -12.51 8.68 22.93
N PHE A 4 -12.77 7.35 22.71
CA PHE A 4 -12.48 6.70 21.45
C PHE A 4 -13.70 5.99 20.87
N SER A 5 -13.73 5.87 19.56
CA SER A 5 -14.73 5.10 18.79
C SER A 5 -14.03 4.13 17.85
N MET A 6 -14.74 3.08 17.42
CA MET A 6 -14.18 2.05 16.56
C MET A 6 -15.09 1.75 15.36
N VAL A 7 -14.48 1.60 14.20
CA VAL A 7 -15.09 1.06 12.97
C VAL A 7 -14.50 -0.32 12.74
N PHE A 8 -15.35 -1.34 12.73
CA PHE A 8 -14.97 -2.73 12.54
C PHE A 8 -14.98 -3.11 11.05
N GLN A 9 -14.23 -4.12 10.68
CA GLN A 9 -14.15 -4.67 9.33
C GLN A 9 -15.52 -5.09 8.76
N ASN A 10 -16.43 -5.63 9.58
CA ASN A 10 -17.78 -6.03 9.20
C ASN A 10 -18.84 -4.97 9.50
N TYR A 11 -18.40 -3.71 9.71
CA TYR A 11 -19.22 -2.54 10.05
C TYR A 11 -19.96 -2.62 11.37
N ALA A 12 -20.28 -3.82 11.87
CA ALA A 12 -21.00 -4.12 13.12
C ALA A 12 -22.25 -3.23 13.33
N LEU A 13 -23.05 -3.03 12.26
CA LEU A 13 -24.31 -2.28 12.36
C LEU A 13 -25.39 -3.12 13.06
N PHE A 14 -26.26 -2.46 13.80
CA PHE A 14 -27.42 -3.08 14.42
C PHE A 14 -28.50 -3.30 13.34
N PRO A 15 -28.79 -4.56 12.93
CA PRO A 15 -29.61 -4.82 11.75
C PRO A 15 -31.08 -4.44 11.92
N HIS A 16 -31.56 -4.37 13.17
CA HIS A 16 -32.92 -4.04 13.55
C HIS A 16 -33.14 -2.52 13.79
N MET A 17 -32.09 -1.73 13.69
CA MET A 17 -32.15 -0.28 13.86
C MET A 17 -32.02 0.43 12.51
N THR A 18 -32.76 1.53 12.33
CA THR A 18 -32.58 2.40 11.18
C THR A 18 -31.19 3.02 11.15
N VAL A 19 -30.79 3.58 10.00
CA VAL A 19 -29.54 4.33 9.84
C VAL A 19 -29.41 5.41 10.90
N ARG A 20 -30.45 6.25 11.07
CA ARG A 20 -30.49 7.30 12.08
C ARG A 20 -30.26 6.77 13.51
N ASN A 21 -30.89 5.67 13.83
CA ASN A 21 -30.76 5.03 15.14
C ASN A 21 -29.41 4.36 15.36
N ASN A 22 -28.81 3.80 14.31
CA ASN A 22 -27.44 3.30 14.33
C ASN A 22 -26.46 4.42 14.64
N VAL A 23 -26.54 5.53 13.88
CA VAL A 23 -25.66 6.69 14.08
C VAL A 23 -25.83 7.27 15.49
N GLY A 24 -27.08 7.47 15.95
CA GLY A 24 -27.37 8.05 17.26
C GLY A 24 -27.13 7.13 18.46
N PHE A 25 -26.76 5.86 18.24
CA PHE A 25 -26.65 4.88 19.32
C PHE A 25 -25.64 5.30 20.41
N GLY A 26 -24.46 5.75 20.03
CA GLY A 26 -23.42 6.20 20.95
C GLY A 26 -23.86 7.37 21.83
N LEU A 27 -24.53 8.37 21.24
CA LEU A 27 -25.08 9.51 22.00
C LEU A 27 -26.13 9.09 23.02
N ARG A 28 -26.98 8.13 22.66
CA ARG A 28 -28.00 7.57 23.55
C ARG A 28 -27.35 6.86 24.75
N MET A 29 -26.29 6.07 24.50
CA MET A 29 -25.57 5.38 25.59
C MET A 29 -24.83 6.36 26.52
N GLN A 30 -24.45 7.53 26.02
CA GLN A 30 -23.88 8.63 26.81
C GLN A 30 -24.93 9.47 27.56
N GLY A 31 -26.21 9.17 27.38
CA GLY A 31 -27.29 9.92 28.03
C GLY A 31 -27.50 11.33 27.44
N VAL A 32 -27.04 11.59 26.20
CA VAL A 32 -27.22 12.91 25.57
C VAL A 32 -28.72 13.17 25.31
N PRO A 33 -29.28 14.29 25.77
CA PRO A 33 -30.67 14.60 25.53
C PRO A 33 -31.01 14.66 24.04
N ALA A 34 -32.24 14.21 23.68
CA ALA A 34 -32.68 14.14 22.28
C ALA A 34 -32.57 15.47 21.53
N ALA A 35 -32.82 16.59 22.21
CA ALA A 35 -32.71 17.93 21.65
C ALA A 35 -31.29 18.30 21.22
N GLN A 36 -30.26 17.72 21.88
CA GLN A 36 -28.86 17.93 21.54
C GLN A 36 -28.35 16.84 20.58
N ALA A 37 -28.85 15.59 20.71
CA ALA A 37 -28.46 14.46 19.88
C ALA A 37 -28.92 14.62 18.42
N GLY A 38 -30.16 15.16 18.20
CA GLY A 38 -30.72 15.32 16.85
C GLY A 38 -29.80 16.07 15.89
N PRO A 39 -29.43 17.33 16.19
CA PRO A 39 -28.53 18.12 15.33
C PRO A 39 -27.16 17.46 15.10
N ARG A 40 -26.61 16.76 16.08
CA ARG A 40 -25.32 16.03 15.93
C ARG A 40 -25.46 14.84 14.97
N ILE A 41 -26.58 14.11 15.07
CA ILE A 41 -26.86 12.99 14.13
C ILE A 41 -27.02 13.54 12.71
N ASP A 42 -27.80 14.62 12.53
CA ASP A 42 -28.03 15.24 11.22
C ASP A 42 -26.72 15.72 10.60
N LYS A 43 -25.84 16.36 11.39
CA LYS A 43 -24.49 16.77 10.96
C LYS A 43 -23.63 15.57 10.55
N ALA A 44 -23.59 14.51 11.35
CA ALA A 44 -22.81 13.31 11.05
C ALA A 44 -23.32 12.61 9.77
N MET A 45 -24.64 12.52 9.59
CA MET A 45 -25.26 11.93 8.40
C MET A 45 -25.00 12.76 7.14
N ALA A 46 -25.06 14.10 7.24
CA ALA A 46 -24.70 14.98 6.14
C ALA A 46 -23.23 14.86 5.76
N MET A 47 -22.33 14.73 6.74
CA MET A 47 -20.90 14.55 6.52
C MET A 47 -20.59 13.29 5.70
N VAL A 48 -21.35 12.21 5.87
CA VAL A 48 -21.21 10.96 5.11
C VAL A 48 -22.18 10.85 3.92
N ARG A 49 -22.94 11.91 3.61
CA ARG A 49 -23.90 11.98 2.48
C ARG A 49 -24.98 10.89 2.52
N LEU A 50 -25.57 10.67 3.69
CA LEU A 50 -26.63 9.68 3.90
C LEU A 50 -27.94 10.27 4.49
N SER A 51 -28.13 11.58 4.43
CA SER A 51 -29.32 12.26 4.99
C SER A 51 -30.63 11.67 4.47
N ASP A 52 -30.69 11.31 3.17
CA ASP A 52 -31.88 10.75 2.52
C ASP A 52 -32.12 9.26 2.83
N GLN A 53 -31.21 8.62 3.58
CA GLN A 53 -31.25 7.19 3.88
C GLN A 53 -31.60 6.90 5.35
N GLN A 54 -31.98 7.92 6.12
CA GLN A 54 -32.08 7.88 7.58
C GLN A 54 -33.02 6.81 8.13
N ASP A 55 -34.11 6.52 7.42
CA ASP A 55 -35.17 5.60 7.86
C ASP A 55 -34.97 4.16 7.39
N LYS A 56 -33.95 3.92 6.53
CA LYS A 56 -33.62 2.58 6.05
C LYS A 56 -32.96 1.71 7.11
N LEU A 57 -33.15 0.40 6.97
CA LEU A 57 -32.40 -0.61 7.72
C LEU A 57 -31.07 -0.95 7.01
N PRO A 58 -30.02 -1.41 7.73
CA PRO A 58 -28.74 -1.77 7.14
C PRO A 58 -28.84 -2.72 5.95
N GLY A 59 -29.73 -3.72 6.00
CA GLY A 59 -29.93 -4.69 4.90
C GLY A 59 -30.47 -4.08 3.60
N GLN A 60 -30.93 -2.84 3.60
CA GLN A 60 -31.42 -2.10 2.44
C GLN A 60 -30.34 -1.21 1.81
N LEU A 61 -29.12 -1.25 2.34
CA LEU A 61 -27.99 -0.42 1.93
C LEU A 61 -26.92 -1.23 1.20
N SER A 62 -26.23 -0.60 0.25
CA SER A 62 -25.00 -1.18 -0.31
C SER A 62 -23.87 -1.25 0.73
N GLY A 63 -22.84 -2.08 0.50
CA GLY A 63 -21.69 -2.19 1.41
C GLY A 63 -21.02 -0.85 1.71
N GLY A 64 -20.80 -0.01 0.70
CA GLY A 64 -20.25 1.33 0.89
C GLY A 64 -21.18 2.27 1.68
N GLN A 65 -22.50 2.14 1.55
CA GLN A 65 -23.44 2.90 2.37
C GLN A 65 -23.41 2.40 3.83
N GLN A 66 -23.36 1.08 4.06
CA GLN A 66 -23.22 0.51 5.40
C GLN A 66 -21.94 1.00 6.10
N GLN A 67 -20.83 1.03 5.35
CA GLN A 67 -19.57 1.57 5.87
C GLN A 67 -19.70 3.05 6.26
N ARG A 68 -20.30 3.87 5.43
CA ARG A 68 -20.57 5.29 5.76
C ARG A 68 -21.41 5.44 7.03
N VAL A 69 -22.39 4.57 7.24
CA VAL A 69 -23.17 4.54 8.51
C VAL A 69 -22.27 4.21 9.70
N ALA A 70 -21.36 3.22 9.56
CA ALA A 70 -20.43 2.85 10.62
C ALA A 70 -19.46 4.00 10.97
N ILE A 71 -18.97 4.72 9.95
CA ILE A 71 -18.13 5.91 10.15
C ILE A 71 -18.94 7.02 10.83
N ALA A 72 -20.16 7.33 10.36
CA ALA A 72 -21.02 8.34 10.99
C ALA A 72 -21.30 8.01 12.46
N ARG A 73 -21.56 6.73 12.78
CA ARG A 73 -21.74 6.24 14.15
C ARG A 73 -20.48 6.45 15.00
N ALA A 74 -19.30 6.28 14.41
CA ALA A 74 -18.05 6.49 15.13
C ALA A 74 -17.75 7.95 15.41
N ILE A 75 -18.05 8.86 14.49
CA ILE A 75 -17.71 10.30 14.63
C ILE A 75 -18.77 11.13 15.34
N VAL A 76 -20.05 10.69 15.41
CA VAL A 76 -21.15 11.46 16.01
C VAL A 76 -20.93 11.82 17.47
N THR A 77 -20.16 10.99 18.19
CA THR A 77 -19.79 11.24 19.59
C THR A 77 -18.64 12.23 19.76
N GLU A 78 -18.10 12.75 18.65
CA GLU A 78 -16.95 13.67 18.61
C GLU A 78 -15.77 13.10 19.41
N PRO A 79 -15.30 11.87 19.08
CA PRO A 79 -14.23 11.21 19.82
C PRO A 79 -12.89 11.92 19.56
N THR A 80 -11.97 11.83 20.51
CA THR A 80 -10.57 12.27 20.32
C THR A 80 -9.78 11.31 19.45
N LEU A 81 -10.18 10.02 19.42
CA LEU A 81 -9.52 8.95 18.68
C LEU A 81 -10.55 8.06 17.97
N VAL A 82 -10.34 7.82 16.68
CA VAL A 82 -11.09 6.86 15.88
C VAL A 82 -10.16 5.70 15.51
N LEU A 83 -10.55 4.47 15.85
CA LEU A 83 -9.88 3.26 15.43
C LEU A 83 -10.62 2.67 14.23
N MET A 84 -9.92 2.33 13.15
CA MET A 84 -10.49 1.70 11.96
C MET A 84 -9.71 0.40 11.67
N ASP A 85 -10.41 -0.73 11.76
CA ASP A 85 -9.82 -2.05 11.56
C ASP A 85 -10.26 -2.60 10.19
N GLU A 86 -9.36 -2.55 9.22
CA GLU A 86 -9.55 -2.97 7.82
C GLU A 86 -10.90 -2.56 7.22
N PRO A 87 -11.28 -1.28 7.30
CA PRO A 87 -12.66 -0.87 7.01
C PRO A 87 -13.04 -1.02 5.52
N LEU A 88 -12.08 -1.17 4.60
CA LEU A 88 -12.31 -1.25 3.16
C LEU A 88 -12.14 -2.65 2.57
N SER A 89 -11.75 -3.65 3.37
CA SER A 89 -11.41 -5.01 2.90
C SER A 89 -12.56 -5.73 2.19
N ASN A 90 -13.82 -5.44 2.56
CA ASN A 90 -15.01 -6.09 2.01
C ASN A 90 -15.62 -5.37 0.79
N LEU A 91 -14.92 -4.37 0.23
CA LEU A 91 -15.39 -3.59 -0.91
C LEU A 91 -14.67 -3.98 -2.20
N ASP A 92 -15.40 -3.87 -3.33
CA ASP A 92 -14.79 -3.98 -4.65
C ASP A 92 -13.81 -2.82 -4.92
N ALA A 93 -12.94 -2.97 -5.93
CA ALA A 93 -11.85 -2.03 -6.20
C ALA A 93 -12.33 -0.59 -6.49
N LYS A 94 -13.44 -0.43 -7.22
CA LYS A 94 -13.99 0.89 -7.56
C LYS A 94 -14.53 1.58 -6.30
N LEU A 95 -15.35 0.87 -5.54
CA LEU A 95 -15.94 1.39 -4.31
C LEU A 95 -14.89 1.67 -3.25
N ARG A 96 -13.83 0.83 -3.18
CA ARG A 96 -12.69 1.05 -2.28
C ARG A 96 -11.98 2.37 -2.59
N GLN A 97 -11.73 2.66 -3.87
CA GLN A 97 -11.12 3.94 -4.28
C GLN A 97 -12.00 5.16 -3.90
N GLU A 98 -13.32 5.08 -4.15
CA GLU A 98 -14.26 6.14 -3.77
C GLU A 98 -14.28 6.34 -2.25
N MET A 99 -14.29 5.25 -1.49
CA MET A 99 -14.34 5.29 -0.03
C MET A 99 -13.04 5.78 0.60
N ARG A 100 -11.87 5.51 0.01
CA ARG A 100 -10.59 6.10 0.45
C ARG A 100 -10.67 7.63 0.46
N GLN A 101 -11.13 8.21 -0.65
CA GLN A 101 -11.27 9.66 -0.75
C GLN A 101 -12.27 10.22 0.27
N GLU A 102 -13.38 9.51 0.49
CA GLU A 102 -14.40 9.90 1.44
C GLU A 102 -13.90 9.84 2.89
N ILE A 103 -13.17 8.78 3.27
CA ILE A 103 -12.55 8.65 4.60
C ILE A 103 -11.54 9.78 4.82
N ARG A 104 -10.67 10.08 3.83
CA ARG A 104 -9.74 11.20 3.96
C ARG A 104 -10.45 12.53 4.16
N ARG A 105 -11.53 12.77 3.41
CA ARG A 105 -12.36 14.00 3.55
C ARG A 105 -12.99 14.10 4.95
N ILE A 106 -13.57 13.00 5.44
CA ILE A 106 -14.20 12.95 6.77
C ILE A 106 -13.14 13.17 7.86
N HIS A 107 -11.99 12.53 7.75
CA HIS A 107 -10.89 12.72 8.69
C HIS A 107 -10.48 14.20 8.80
N LEU A 108 -10.24 14.86 7.66
CA LEU A 108 -9.88 16.28 7.64
C LEU A 108 -10.96 17.18 8.22
N GLN A 109 -12.24 16.83 8.08
CA GLN A 109 -13.36 17.59 8.63
C GLN A 109 -13.63 17.34 10.11
N SER A 110 -13.36 16.12 10.59
CA SER A 110 -13.65 15.75 11.98
C SER A 110 -12.59 16.26 12.96
N GLY A 111 -11.34 16.42 12.51
CA GLY A 111 -10.21 16.81 13.36
C GLY A 111 -9.79 15.74 14.38
N ALA A 112 -10.42 14.56 14.37
CA ALA A 112 -10.10 13.46 15.28
C ALA A 112 -8.80 12.77 14.86
N THR A 113 -7.98 12.35 15.83
CA THR A 113 -6.87 11.43 15.54
C THR A 113 -7.43 10.09 15.06
N THR A 114 -6.88 9.53 13.98
CA THR A 114 -7.33 8.25 13.43
C THR A 114 -6.17 7.25 13.43
N VAL A 115 -6.40 6.07 14.00
CA VAL A 115 -5.54 4.90 13.80
C VAL A 115 -6.23 3.98 12.81
N TYR A 116 -5.60 3.76 11.66
CA TYR A 116 -6.14 3.00 10.55
C TYR A 116 -5.28 1.75 10.33
N VAL A 117 -5.88 0.57 10.46
CA VAL A 117 -5.22 -0.72 10.20
C VAL A 117 -5.59 -1.18 8.80
N THR A 118 -4.59 -1.53 8.01
CA THR A 118 -4.77 -2.09 6.66
C THR A 118 -3.56 -2.94 6.27
N HIS A 119 -3.79 -3.90 5.39
CA HIS A 119 -2.75 -4.64 4.66
C HIS A 119 -2.57 -4.12 3.22
N ASP A 120 -3.34 -3.10 2.81
CA ASP A 120 -3.28 -2.51 1.47
C ASP A 120 -2.31 -1.32 1.47
N GLN A 121 -1.27 -1.42 0.64
CA GLN A 121 -0.25 -0.38 0.50
C GLN A 121 -0.83 0.94 -0.01
N GLU A 122 -1.76 0.89 -0.98
CA GLU A 122 -2.36 2.10 -1.54
C GLU A 122 -3.22 2.86 -0.52
N GLU A 123 -3.92 2.12 0.36
CA GLU A 123 -4.66 2.72 1.48
C GLU A 123 -3.71 3.44 2.43
N ALA A 124 -2.65 2.74 2.87
CA ALA A 124 -1.67 3.32 3.77
C ALA A 124 -1.02 4.59 3.20
N LEU A 125 -0.56 4.54 1.94
CA LEU A 125 0.10 5.67 1.28
C LEU A 125 -0.83 6.85 1.02
N SER A 126 -2.13 6.60 0.75
CA SER A 126 -3.09 7.66 0.38
C SER A 126 -3.79 8.31 1.57
N LEU A 127 -3.97 7.58 2.68
CA LEU A 127 -4.75 8.03 3.82
C LEU A 127 -3.91 8.58 4.96
N ALA A 128 -2.74 8.01 5.21
CA ALA A 128 -1.98 8.29 6.42
C ALA A 128 -1.12 9.55 6.32
N ASP A 129 -0.99 10.26 7.44
CA ASP A 129 0.04 11.27 7.64
C ASP A 129 1.35 10.63 8.13
N ARG A 130 1.23 9.51 8.87
CA ARG A 130 2.34 8.65 9.29
C ARG A 130 1.94 7.18 9.19
N ILE A 131 2.87 6.34 8.75
CA ILE A 131 2.69 4.89 8.62
C ILE A 131 3.59 4.19 9.62
N VAL A 132 3.04 3.16 10.28
CA VAL A 132 3.78 2.23 11.12
C VAL A 132 3.76 0.87 10.42
N VAL A 133 4.90 0.42 9.90
CA VAL A 133 5.03 -0.93 9.33
C VAL A 133 5.36 -1.90 10.45
N MET A 134 4.53 -2.94 10.57
CA MET A 134 4.71 -3.99 11.58
C MET A 134 4.91 -5.35 10.90
N ARG A 135 5.76 -6.18 11.49
CA ARG A 135 5.97 -7.58 11.12
C ARG A 135 6.27 -8.40 12.37
N ASP A 136 5.62 -9.56 12.50
CA ASP A 136 5.78 -10.49 13.64
C ASP A 136 5.59 -9.80 15.00
N GLY A 137 4.58 -8.91 15.10
CA GLY A 137 4.25 -8.17 16.32
C GLY A 137 5.25 -7.07 16.71
N ARG A 138 6.23 -6.75 15.83
CA ARG A 138 7.25 -5.72 16.07
C ARG A 138 7.14 -4.60 15.06
N VAL A 139 7.36 -3.38 15.52
CA VAL A 139 7.48 -2.20 14.65
C VAL A 139 8.82 -2.29 13.90
N GLN A 140 8.75 -2.24 12.57
CA GLN A 140 9.91 -2.26 11.69
C GLN A 140 10.34 -0.84 11.32
N GLN A 141 9.40 0.00 10.92
CA GLN A 141 9.68 1.38 10.52
C GLN A 141 8.45 2.26 10.80
N VAL A 142 8.72 3.51 11.17
CA VAL A 142 7.71 4.57 11.31
C VAL A 142 8.17 5.78 10.52
N GLY A 143 7.29 6.33 9.68
CA GLY A 143 7.61 7.52 8.88
C GLY A 143 6.41 8.06 8.14
N THR A 144 6.63 9.11 7.36
CA THR A 144 5.65 9.60 6.38
C THR A 144 5.52 8.61 5.20
N PRO A 145 4.43 8.67 4.43
CA PRO A 145 4.29 7.87 3.20
C PRO A 145 5.50 7.97 2.27
N GLY A 146 6.00 9.20 2.03
CA GLY A 146 7.17 9.44 1.18
C GLY A 146 8.45 8.81 1.73
N GLU A 147 8.73 8.95 3.03
CA GLU A 147 9.91 8.35 3.66
C GLU A 147 9.91 6.82 3.54
N LEU A 148 8.77 6.16 3.79
CA LEU A 148 8.69 4.71 3.67
C LEU A 148 8.78 4.24 2.22
N PHE A 149 8.17 5.01 1.31
CA PHE A 149 8.19 4.70 -0.12
C PHE A 149 9.59 4.84 -0.74
N ASP A 150 10.31 5.93 -0.43
CA ASP A 150 11.61 6.23 -1.03
C ASP A 150 12.80 5.60 -0.28
N ALA A 151 12.60 5.31 1.00
CA ALA A 151 13.69 4.94 1.89
C ALA A 151 13.32 3.82 2.90
N PRO A 152 12.74 2.68 2.44
CA PRO A 152 12.48 1.55 3.32
C PRO A 152 13.76 1.07 4.00
N ILE A 153 13.65 0.74 5.30
CA ILE A 153 14.82 0.44 6.14
C ILE A 153 15.41 -0.94 5.85
N ASP A 154 14.58 -1.90 5.48
CA ASP A 154 14.97 -3.28 5.17
C ASP A 154 14.17 -3.86 4.00
N LEU A 155 14.54 -5.06 3.55
CA LEU A 155 13.88 -5.78 2.45
C LEU A 155 12.41 -6.11 2.74
N GLY A 156 12.02 -6.30 4.00
CA GLY A 156 10.64 -6.60 4.36
C GLY A 156 9.74 -5.35 4.23
N VAL A 157 10.23 -4.19 4.64
CA VAL A 157 9.54 -2.91 4.41
C VAL A 157 9.55 -2.57 2.91
N ALA A 158 10.65 -2.82 2.21
CA ALA A 158 10.75 -2.63 0.76
C ALA A 158 9.71 -3.48 0.00
N ASP A 159 9.53 -4.75 0.39
CA ASP A 159 8.52 -5.63 -0.20
C ASP A 159 7.10 -5.07 -0.04
N PHE A 160 6.76 -4.63 1.17
CA PHE A 160 5.47 -3.96 1.43
C PHE A 160 5.32 -2.67 0.61
N MET A 161 6.43 -1.96 0.33
CA MET A 161 6.45 -0.74 -0.52
C MET A 161 6.56 -1.04 -2.02
N GLY A 162 6.29 -2.29 -2.45
CA GLY A 162 6.17 -2.67 -3.85
C GLY A 162 7.48 -3.00 -4.56
N PHE A 163 8.60 -3.17 -3.86
CA PHE A 163 9.87 -3.63 -4.44
C PHE A 163 9.82 -5.15 -4.67
N ARG A 164 9.07 -5.57 -5.69
CA ARG A 164 8.84 -6.99 -6.00
C ARG A 164 10.10 -7.72 -6.49
N ASN A 165 11.00 -7.00 -7.17
CA ASN A 165 12.27 -7.58 -7.62
C ASN A 165 13.28 -7.46 -6.49
N ARG A 166 13.69 -8.59 -5.95
CA ARG A 166 14.76 -8.72 -4.95
C ARG A 166 15.81 -9.64 -5.52
N LEU A 167 16.81 -9.04 -6.16
CA LEU A 167 17.79 -9.74 -6.96
C LEU A 167 19.11 -9.82 -6.20
N PRO A 168 19.53 -11.00 -5.75
CA PRO A 168 20.84 -11.18 -5.14
C PRO A 168 21.95 -10.92 -6.16
N GLY A 169 23.10 -10.50 -5.66
CA GLY A 169 24.25 -10.20 -6.49
C GLY A 169 25.49 -9.83 -5.70
N ARG A 170 26.51 -9.39 -6.41
CA ARG A 170 27.76 -8.91 -5.81
C ARG A 170 28.07 -7.50 -6.29
N ILE A 171 28.69 -6.71 -5.42
CA ILE A 171 29.17 -5.38 -5.77
C ILE A 171 30.32 -5.50 -6.76
N LEU A 172 30.17 -4.90 -7.93
CA LEU A 172 31.20 -4.79 -8.97
C LEU A 172 31.95 -3.46 -8.88
N ALA A 173 31.25 -2.38 -8.60
CA ALA A 173 31.84 -1.04 -8.50
C ALA A 173 31.09 -0.17 -7.49
N ARG A 174 31.81 0.79 -6.89
CA ARG A 174 31.25 1.83 -6.01
C ARG A 174 31.56 3.18 -6.65
N ASN A 175 30.50 3.91 -7.05
CA ASN A 175 30.59 5.16 -7.77
C ASN A 175 29.88 6.27 -6.96
N GLY A 176 30.59 6.86 -5.99
CA GLY A 176 30.03 7.89 -5.12
C GLY A 176 28.85 7.35 -4.29
N ALA A 177 27.66 7.90 -4.50
CA ALA A 177 26.43 7.53 -3.80
C ALA A 177 25.71 6.30 -4.40
N ALA A 178 26.24 5.68 -5.44
CA ALA A 178 25.65 4.53 -6.12
C ALA A 178 26.61 3.34 -6.16
N VAL A 179 26.04 2.14 -6.23
CA VAL A 179 26.80 0.90 -6.39
C VAL A 179 26.28 0.12 -7.59
N THR A 180 27.18 -0.45 -8.38
CA THR A 180 26.87 -1.35 -9.49
C THR A 180 26.95 -2.78 -9.01
N ILE A 181 25.89 -3.53 -9.25
CA ILE A 181 25.71 -4.91 -8.78
C ILE A 181 25.70 -5.84 -9.99
N GLY A 182 26.56 -6.84 -9.99
CA GLY A 182 26.42 -7.99 -10.87
C GLY A 182 25.36 -8.94 -10.31
N VAL A 183 24.22 -9.00 -10.99
CA VAL A 183 23.07 -9.83 -10.54
C VAL A 183 23.37 -11.30 -10.76
N ARG A 184 23.21 -12.11 -9.70
CA ARG A 184 23.46 -13.54 -9.73
C ARG A 184 22.70 -14.25 -8.61
N ALA A 185 22.04 -15.38 -8.94
CA ALA A 185 21.36 -16.19 -7.94
C ALA A 185 22.33 -16.70 -6.85
N ASP A 186 21.84 -16.79 -5.62
CA ASP A 186 22.63 -17.34 -4.49
C ASP A 186 23.06 -18.78 -4.70
N THR A 187 22.30 -19.52 -5.52
CA THR A 187 22.59 -20.92 -5.90
C THR A 187 23.67 -21.07 -6.98
N ALA A 188 24.03 -19.97 -7.67
CA ALA A 188 25.02 -19.99 -8.73
C ALA A 188 26.43 -20.14 -8.17
N SER A 189 27.29 -20.90 -8.89
CA SER A 189 28.70 -21.07 -8.52
C SER A 189 29.44 -19.72 -8.52
N PRO A 190 30.43 -19.50 -7.64
CA PRO A 190 31.23 -18.28 -7.66
C PRO A 190 31.92 -17.99 -9.00
N SER A 191 32.17 -19.04 -9.81
CA SER A 191 32.77 -18.94 -11.15
C SER A 191 31.76 -18.63 -12.26
N ASP A 192 30.44 -18.74 -12.00
CA ASP A 192 29.43 -18.48 -13.02
C ASP A 192 29.38 -16.97 -13.36
N PRO A 193 29.19 -16.61 -14.63
CA PRO A 193 29.02 -15.21 -15.01
C PRO A 193 27.74 -14.64 -14.39
N HIS A 194 27.74 -13.36 -14.06
CA HIS A 194 26.52 -12.66 -13.68
C HIS A 194 25.57 -12.47 -14.88
N CYS A 195 24.27 -12.41 -14.61
CA CYS A 195 23.21 -12.28 -15.64
C CYS A 195 23.13 -10.88 -16.25
N GLY A 196 23.91 -9.94 -15.72
CA GLY A 196 23.93 -8.54 -16.09
C GLY A 196 24.14 -7.65 -14.89
N GLU A 197 24.04 -6.36 -15.12
CA GLU A 197 24.37 -5.33 -14.14
C GLU A 197 23.18 -4.41 -13.88
N LEU A 198 22.99 -4.06 -12.61
CA LEU A 198 22.07 -3.00 -12.19
C LEU A 198 22.80 -2.04 -11.24
N THR A 199 22.45 -0.76 -11.30
CA THR A 199 23.00 0.26 -10.41
C THR A 199 21.91 0.73 -9.44
N GLY A 200 22.26 0.91 -8.16
CA GLY A 200 21.32 1.37 -7.16
C GLY A 200 21.99 2.10 -6.00
N ARG A 201 21.18 2.68 -5.10
CA ARG A 201 21.65 3.39 -3.91
C ARG A 201 21.79 2.43 -2.72
N PRO A 202 22.91 2.41 -2.00
CA PRO A 202 23.05 1.65 -0.76
C PRO A 202 22.10 2.19 0.30
N ARG A 203 21.51 1.29 1.08
CA ARG A 203 20.65 1.64 2.22
C ARG A 203 21.38 1.59 3.57
N GLN A 204 22.63 1.11 3.55
CA GLN A 204 23.52 1.09 4.71
C GLN A 204 24.91 1.50 4.25
N ASP A 205 25.66 2.15 5.15
CA ASP A 205 27.02 2.63 4.86
C ASP A 205 28.02 1.48 4.68
N SER A 206 27.79 0.36 5.36
CA SER A 206 28.65 -0.84 5.26
C SER A 206 27.90 -1.97 4.54
N LEU A 207 28.09 -2.08 3.25
CA LEU A 207 27.66 -3.24 2.46
C LEU A 207 28.86 -4.22 2.32
N GLY A 208 28.61 -5.50 2.60
CA GLY A 208 29.52 -6.59 2.26
C GLY A 208 29.56 -6.83 0.74
N ASP A 209 30.32 -7.83 0.29
CA ASP A 209 30.39 -8.19 -1.13
C ASP A 209 29.07 -8.74 -1.67
N LYS A 210 28.33 -9.50 -0.83
CA LYS A 210 27.01 -10.03 -1.16
C LYS A 210 25.94 -9.04 -0.79
N VAL A 211 25.05 -8.76 -1.71
CA VAL A 211 23.98 -7.77 -1.56
C VAL A 211 22.72 -8.24 -2.28
N VAL A 212 21.60 -7.59 -1.95
CA VAL A 212 20.33 -7.71 -2.68
C VAL A 212 19.97 -6.36 -3.24
N ILE A 213 19.77 -6.24 -4.56
CA ILE A 213 19.19 -5.05 -5.16
C ILE A 213 17.68 -5.23 -5.26
N ALA A 214 16.95 -4.27 -4.69
CA ALA A 214 15.50 -4.23 -4.69
C ALA A 214 15.01 -3.14 -5.66
N VAL A 215 14.12 -3.53 -6.59
CA VAL A 215 13.59 -2.64 -7.63
C VAL A 215 12.10 -2.88 -7.83
N ARG A 216 11.32 -1.83 -8.01
CA ARG A 216 9.90 -1.95 -8.37
C ARG A 216 9.76 -2.31 -9.86
N PRO A 217 8.70 -3.03 -10.25
CA PRO A 217 8.48 -3.39 -11.66
C PRO A 217 8.48 -2.20 -12.63
N TYR A 218 7.92 -1.08 -12.23
CA TYR A 218 7.82 0.12 -13.06
C TYR A 218 9.09 1.02 -13.04
N ASP A 219 10.05 0.72 -12.17
CA ASP A 219 11.37 1.38 -12.14
C ASP A 219 12.41 0.61 -12.97
N LEU A 220 12.01 -0.53 -13.57
CA LEU A 220 12.78 -1.23 -14.59
C LEU A 220 12.30 -0.84 -15.99
N THR A 221 13.24 -0.46 -16.85
CA THR A 221 12.96 -0.05 -18.23
C THR A 221 13.68 -0.93 -19.23
N VAL A 222 13.01 -1.24 -20.35
CA VAL A 222 13.63 -1.97 -21.47
C VAL A 222 14.66 -1.07 -22.15
N GLN A 223 15.89 -1.55 -22.27
CA GLN A 223 16.99 -0.84 -22.94
C GLN A 223 17.12 -1.25 -24.40
N ALA A 224 17.73 -0.38 -25.20
CA ALA A 224 18.15 -0.74 -26.54
C ALA A 224 19.24 -1.82 -26.49
N SER A 225 19.24 -2.70 -27.49
CA SER A 225 20.22 -3.79 -27.60
C SER A 225 21.65 -3.26 -27.57
N GLY A 226 22.54 -3.95 -26.85
CA GLY A 226 23.95 -3.60 -26.74
C GLY A 226 24.31 -2.62 -25.62
N ARG A 227 23.35 -2.17 -24.82
CA ARG A 227 23.62 -1.39 -23.58
C ARG A 227 23.82 -2.33 -22.39
N PRO A 228 24.61 -1.92 -21.38
CA PRO A 228 24.75 -2.68 -20.14
C PRO A 228 23.41 -2.72 -19.39
N GLY A 229 23.10 -3.83 -18.75
CA GLY A 229 21.88 -4.01 -17.97
C GLY A 229 21.67 -5.49 -17.64
N LEU A 230 20.49 -5.80 -17.09
CA LEU A 230 20.08 -7.15 -16.71
C LEU A 230 19.43 -7.87 -17.88
N GLY A 231 20.05 -8.96 -18.35
CA GLY A 231 19.49 -9.82 -19.40
C GLY A 231 18.33 -10.67 -18.88
N VAL A 232 17.20 -10.63 -19.59
CA VAL A 232 16.02 -11.44 -19.27
C VAL A 232 15.40 -12.04 -20.53
N THR A 233 14.84 -13.24 -20.40
CA THR A 233 13.98 -13.87 -21.41
C THR A 233 12.52 -13.75 -20.94
N VAL A 234 11.65 -13.20 -21.76
CA VAL A 234 10.22 -13.00 -21.43
C VAL A 234 9.51 -14.35 -21.29
N GLU A 235 8.77 -14.53 -20.21
CA GLU A 235 7.90 -15.70 -19.99
C GLU A 235 6.44 -15.36 -20.24
N LEU A 236 6.01 -14.22 -19.76
CA LEU A 236 4.60 -13.81 -19.80
C LEU A 236 4.49 -12.28 -19.91
N THR A 237 3.45 -11.81 -20.61
CA THR A 237 3.08 -10.40 -20.63
C THR A 237 1.57 -10.27 -20.42
N GLU A 238 1.16 -9.40 -19.50
CA GLU A 238 -0.23 -9.12 -19.17
C GLU A 238 -0.57 -7.65 -19.47
N TYR A 239 -1.74 -7.42 -20.08
CA TYR A 239 -2.25 -6.07 -20.30
C TYR A 239 -3.06 -5.59 -19.10
N LEU A 240 -2.64 -4.51 -18.48
CA LEU A 240 -3.28 -3.94 -17.28
C LEU A 240 -4.14 -2.69 -17.55
N GLY A 241 -4.58 -2.51 -18.82
CA GLY A 241 -5.44 -1.38 -19.22
C GLY A 241 -4.70 -0.07 -19.52
N ARG A 242 -3.56 0.19 -18.88
CA ARG A 242 -2.74 1.41 -19.07
C ARG A 242 -1.33 1.13 -19.56
N GLY A 243 -1.00 -0.12 -19.82
CA GLY A 243 0.31 -0.61 -20.18
C GLY A 243 0.39 -2.09 -19.93
N TYR A 244 1.55 -2.65 -20.11
CA TYR A 244 1.80 -4.07 -19.92
C TYR A 244 2.71 -4.28 -18.72
N GLN A 245 2.53 -5.39 -18.03
CA GLN A 245 3.47 -5.93 -17.06
C GLN A 245 3.98 -7.26 -17.59
N ALA A 246 5.29 -7.44 -17.54
CA ALA A 246 5.92 -8.66 -18.00
C ALA A 246 6.64 -9.36 -16.85
N LEU A 247 6.68 -10.69 -16.94
CA LEU A 247 7.54 -11.58 -16.18
C LEU A 247 8.62 -12.08 -17.11
N GLY A 248 9.86 -11.85 -16.75
CA GLY A 248 11.03 -12.40 -17.42
C GLY A 248 11.84 -13.27 -16.48
N ARG A 249 12.74 -14.05 -17.06
CA ARG A 249 13.69 -14.91 -16.34
C ARG A 249 15.11 -14.59 -16.75
N THR A 250 15.99 -14.45 -15.78
CA THR A 250 17.44 -14.33 -16.01
C THR A 250 18.05 -15.67 -16.43
N SER A 251 19.26 -15.66 -16.95
CA SER A 251 19.98 -16.88 -17.36
C SER A 251 20.23 -17.88 -16.23
N ASP A 252 20.28 -17.40 -14.96
CA ASP A 252 20.43 -18.21 -13.76
C ASP A 252 19.09 -18.55 -13.07
N GLY A 253 17.96 -18.25 -13.74
CA GLY A 253 16.62 -18.68 -13.32
C GLY A 253 15.87 -17.75 -12.37
N GLN A 254 16.34 -16.53 -12.11
CA GLN A 254 15.62 -15.59 -11.27
C GLN A 254 14.44 -14.96 -12.02
N SER A 255 13.31 -14.81 -11.34
CA SER A 255 12.12 -14.12 -11.88
C SER A 255 12.26 -12.61 -11.74
N VAL A 256 11.94 -11.88 -12.81
CA VAL A 256 12.00 -10.41 -12.87
C VAL A 256 10.69 -9.85 -13.39
N HIS A 257 10.01 -9.04 -12.60
CA HIS A 257 8.80 -8.33 -12.98
C HIS A 257 9.16 -6.93 -13.48
N PHE A 258 8.65 -6.53 -14.64
CA PHE A 258 8.91 -5.20 -15.19
C PHE A 258 7.72 -4.65 -15.96
N ALA A 259 7.62 -3.32 -16.06
CA ALA A 259 6.62 -2.66 -16.87
C ALA A 259 7.14 -2.43 -18.28
N CYS A 260 6.25 -2.52 -19.28
CA CYS A 260 6.57 -2.21 -20.68
C CYS A 260 5.39 -1.55 -21.38
N ASP A 261 5.67 -0.89 -22.49
CA ASP A 261 4.71 -0.11 -23.28
C ASP A 261 4.07 -0.90 -24.42
N ARG A 262 4.55 -2.10 -24.70
CA ARG A 262 4.06 -3.01 -25.77
C ARG A 262 3.90 -4.43 -25.29
N LEU A 263 3.09 -5.20 -26.02
CA LEU A 263 3.02 -6.64 -25.85
C LEU A 263 4.37 -7.27 -26.26
N LEU A 264 4.93 -8.06 -25.38
CA LEU A 264 6.16 -8.83 -25.59
C LEU A 264 5.79 -10.29 -25.84
N SER A 265 6.56 -10.96 -26.73
CA SER A 265 6.35 -12.38 -27.00
C SER A 265 7.12 -13.27 -26.03
N PRO A 266 6.57 -14.40 -25.56
CA PRO A 266 7.34 -15.39 -24.81
C PRO A 266 8.60 -15.82 -25.59
N GLY A 267 9.75 -15.90 -24.90
CA GLY A 267 11.05 -16.19 -25.49
C GLY A 267 11.81 -14.97 -26.02
N GLU A 268 11.22 -13.79 -26.03
CA GLU A 268 11.89 -12.53 -26.42
C GLU A 268 13.00 -12.20 -25.43
N GLN A 269 14.20 -11.90 -25.90
CA GLN A 269 15.34 -11.55 -25.07
C GLN A 269 15.46 -10.02 -24.99
N LEU A 270 15.57 -9.52 -23.78
CA LEU A 270 15.61 -8.10 -23.48
C LEU A 270 16.72 -7.79 -22.47
N VAL A 271 17.13 -6.53 -22.46
CA VAL A 271 18.02 -5.97 -21.44
C VAL A 271 17.24 -4.93 -20.66
N LEU A 272 17.24 -5.04 -19.34
CA LEU A 272 16.59 -4.13 -18.43
C LEU A 272 17.60 -3.25 -17.69
N ALA A 273 17.26 -1.98 -17.50
CA ALA A 273 17.99 -1.10 -16.60
C ALA A 273 17.08 -0.54 -15.51
N ALA A 274 17.66 -0.27 -14.37
CA ALA A 274 17.00 0.43 -13.28
C ALA A 274 17.42 1.90 -13.24
N ASP A 275 16.49 2.77 -12.82
CA ASP A 275 16.87 4.13 -12.39
C ASP A 275 17.70 3.99 -11.10
N PRO A 276 18.99 4.42 -11.10
CA PRO A 276 19.85 4.28 -9.92
C PRO A 276 19.30 5.00 -8.67
N ALA A 277 18.49 6.04 -8.85
CA ALA A 277 17.88 6.78 -7.75
C ALA A 277 16.73 6.01 -7.09
N ARG A 278 16.13 5.04 -7.80
CA ARG A 278 14.96 4.26 -7.36
C ARG A 278 15.25 2.80 -7.05
N ALA A 279 16.40 2.29 -7.47
CA ALA A 279 16.89 0.98 -7.09
C ALA A 279 17.64 1.07 -5.75
N LEU A 280 17.32 0.18 -4.81
CA LEU A 280 17.86 0.19 -3.46
C LEU A 280 18.70 -1.05 -3.20
N VAL A 281 19.84 -0.89 -2.53
CA VAL A 281 20.76 -1.99 -2.27
C VAL A 281 20.88 -2.25 -0.77
N TYR A 282 20.66 -3.50 -0.39
CA TYR A 282 20.68 -3.99 0.98
C TYR A 282 21.75 -5.06 1.16
N PRO A 283 22.25 -5.28 2.39
CA PRO A 283 23.04 -6.47 2.71
C PRO A 283 22.23 -7.74 2.39
N ALA A 284 22.95 -8.82 1.98
CA ALA A 284 22.32 -10.13 1.73
C ALA A 284 21.99 -10.85 3.05
#